data_73064e3a7670b889851d08b244cc931e
#
_entry.id   73064e3a7670b889851d08b244cc931e
#
_cell.length_a   1.000
_cell.length_b   1.000
_cell.length_c   1.000
_cell.angle_alpha   90.00
_cell.angle_beta   90.00
_cell.angle_gamma   90.00
#
_symmetry.space_group_name_H-M   'P 1'
#
loop_
_entity.id
_entity.type
_entity.pdbx_description
1 polymer ?
#
loop_
_entity_poly.entity_id
_entity_poly.type
_entity_poly.pdbx_seq_one_letter_code
_entity_poly.pdbx_strand_id
1 'polypeptide(L)'
;MTEQMKRNDVEEQLTENQRAVQAKLKKSIKAGRIPREVAKTTIDNFLTVFREDENFADLRFNVLSSRPERVSAAGRREWTASDDAWSRGYIEEVYEIHSQSKWQDAFIQMQGERAYNPAQDIVGSIQWDGKSRCESFLIDWMGAEDTPYNREVSRLIFAGGINRLYNPGCKFDCVPVLIGAQGGGKSTICHWLALEDEFYSSINTIEGQKGAEGIQGVWVCEIEELLAILANDKAGSAREEKAKAFISKQDEYYRQPYTKRPVHHPRQCIFIGTTNRDTFLTDKTGARRWFPVKVHSVAQDLYDHEAECKEAIRQAWAEMKVAYDNHEDFASPAPSTILDEEIKAQQADAACEDWRVGVIETYLRDKTSVCLLQVKVEALGAFESGKMTQKETRELAEILVKQLGWERGNVKNFGGVYSKQKSFNRPKAASARTVA
;
A
#
# COMPACT_ATOMS: atom_id res chain seq x y z
N MET A 1 53.39 31.07 -3.02
CA MET A 1 53.19 29.76 -3.65
C MET A 1 52.41 29.93 -4.94
N THR A 2 53.00 29.56 -6.07
CA THR A 2 52.36 29.70 -7.36
C THR A 2 51.23 28.67 -7.51
N GLU A 3 50.21 28.99 -8.29
CA GLU A 3 49.05 28.09 -8.60
C GLU A 3 49.54 26.71 -9.11
N GLN A 4 50.70 26.69 -9.80
CA GLN A 4 51.41 25.50 -10.28
C GLN A 4 51.94 24.61 -9.17
N MET A 5 52.46 25.21 -8.04
CA MET A 5 52.93 24.43 -6.90
C MET A 5 51.77 23.74 -6.16
N LYS A 6 50.65 24.46 -5.95
CA LYS A 6 49.48 23.86 -5.34
C LYS A 6 48.90 22.68 -6.12
N ARG A 7 49.03 22.73 -7.44
CA ARG A 7 48.51 21.72 -8.36
C ARG A 7 49.39 20.48 -8.39
N ASN A 8 50.72 20.67 -8.40
CA ASN A 8 51.64 19.53 -8.32
C ASN A 8 51.43 18.79 -7.00
N ASP A 9 51.19 19.52 -5.90
CA ASP A 9 50.84 18.88 -4.61
C ASP A 9 49.53 18.08 -4.65
N VAL A 10 48.50 18.51 -5.42
CA VAL A 10 47.26 17.80 -5.63
C VAL A 10 47.44 16.59 -6.56
N GLU A 11 48.17 16.73 -7.67
CA GLU A 11 48.47 15.64 -8.58
C GLU A 11 49.28 14.50 -7.93
N GLU A 12 50.17 14.83 -7.01
CA GLU A 12 50.92 13.84 -6.24
C GLU A 12 50.06 13.07 -5.22
N GLN A 13 48.95 13.68 -4.78
CA GLN A 13 48.03 13.11 -3.78
C GLN A 13 46.89 12.27 -4.40
N LEU A 14 46.72 12.30 -5.75
CA LEU A 14 45.66 11.53 -6.41
C LEU A 14 45.90 10.00 -6.30
N THR A 15 44.84 9.25 -6.09
CA THR A 15 44.88 7.78 -6.17
C THR A 15 45.12 7.32 -7.61
N GLU A 16 45.56 6.07 -7.79
CA GLU A 16 45.71 5.48 -9.10
C GLU A 16 44.40 5.47 -9.89
N ASN A 17 43.26 5.18 -9.21
CA ASN A 17 41.92 5.24 -9.80
C ASN A 17 41.59 6.66 -10.27
N GLN A 18 41.79 7.69 -9.45
CA GLN A 18 41.54 9.09 -9.82
C GLN A 18 42.36 9.53 -11.04
N ARG A 19 43.63 9.14 -11.13
CA ARG A 19 44.48 9.41 -12.31
C ARG A 19 43.93 8.72 -13.56
N ALA A 20 43.49 7.46 -13.44
CA ALA A 20 42.90 6.73 -14.54
C ALA A 20 41.59 7.38 -15.05
N VAL A 21 40.74 7.84 -14.14
CA VAL A 21 39.53 8.58 -14.48
C VAL A 21 39.86 9.91 -15.18
N GLN A 22 40.80 10.71 -14.63
CA GLN A 22 41.25 11.96 -15.27
C GLN A 22 41.71 11.76 -16.71
N ALA A 23 42.43 10.64 -16.98
CA ALA A 23 42.92 10.34 -18.33
C ALA A 23 41.77 10.11 -19.34
N LYS A 24 40.60 9.63 -18.89
CA LYS A 24 39.41 9.38 -19.72
C LYS A 24 38.57 10.63 -19.98
N LEU A 25 38.78 11.72 -19.24
CA LEU A 25 37.98 12.92 -19.40
C LEU A 25 38.27 13.64 -20.71
N LYS A 26 37.23 14.13 -21.38
CA LYS A 26 37.34 15.03 -22.53
C LYS A 26 37.95 16.33 -22.10
N LYS A 27 39.03 16.78 -22.79
CA LYS A 27 39.83 17.94 -22.44
C LYS A 27 39.72 19.04 -23.46
N SER A 28 40.13 20.26 -23.06
CA SER A 28 40.27 21.42 -23.92
C SER A 28 41.44 22.27 -23.44
N ILE A 29 42.00 23.08 -24.34
CA ILE A 29 43.05 24.04 -23.99
C ILE A 29 42.40 25.27 -23.39
N LYS A 30 42.73 25.59 -22.15
CA LYS A 30 42.36 26.85 -21.49
C LYS A 30 43.39 27.91 -21.84
N ALA A 31 42.97 28.95 -22.53
CA ALA A 31 43.83 30.10 -22.86
C ALA A 31 44.27 30.84 -21.58
N GLY A 32 45.53 31.23 -21.52
CA GLY A 32 46.14 31.97 -20.42
C GLY A 32 47.58 32.34 -20.75
N ARG A 33 48.33 32.93 -19.78
CA ARG A 33 49.76 33.24 -19.93
C ARG A 33 50.58 32.01 -20.32
N ILE A 34 50.18 30.86 -19.80
CA ILE A 34 50.64 29.53 -20.24
C ILE A 34 49.38 28.72 -20.58
N PRO A 35 49.15 28.38 -21.87
CA PRO A 35 48.03 27.50 -22.25
C PRO A 35 48.14 26.13 -21.58
N ARG A 36 47.05 25.63 -21.02
CA ARG A 36 47.01 24.32 -20.36
C ARG A 36 45.82 23.47 -20.80
N GLU A 37 46.00 22.19 -20.78
CA GLU A 37 44.93 21.23 -20.97
C GLU A 37 44.11 21.09 -19.70
N VAL A 38 42.80 21.21 -19.80
CA VAL A 38 41.84 21.08 -18.68
C VAL A 38 40.67 20.20 -19.09
N ALA A 39 40.08 19.48 -18.14
CA ALA A 39 38.85 18.75 -18.37
C ALA A 39 37.71 19.69 -18.79
N LYS A 40 36.93 19.32 -19.79
CA LYS A 40 35.73 20.06 -20.17
C LYS A 40 34.63 19.88 -19.16
N THR A 41 33.93 20.92 -18.77
CA THR A 41 32.70 20.82 -17.99
C THR A 41 31.55 20.34 -18.88
N THR A 42 31.38 19.03 -19.02
CA THR A 42 30.32 18.39 -19.82
C THR A 42 29.57 17.35 -19.00
N ILE A 43 28.33 17.04 -19.38
CA ILE A 43 27.54 15.95 -18.74
C ILE A 43 28.30 14.63 -18.85
N ASP A 44 28.90 14.35 -19.99
CA ASP A 44 29.66 13.11 -20.26
C ASP A 44 30.87 12.95 -19.32
N ASN A 45 31.59 14.04 -19.01
CA ASN A 45 32.68 13.95 -18.04
C ASN A 45 32.18 13.74 -16.61
N PHE A 46 31.06 14.34 -16.19
CA PHE A 46 30.42 14.02 -14.92
C PHE A 46 29.99 12.53 -14.86
N LEU A 47 29.41 12.00 -15.95
CA LEU A 47 29.06 10.58 -16.05
C LEU A 47 30.27 9.67 -15.97
N THR A 48 31.37 10.04 -16.63
CA THR A 48 32.62 9.28 -16.54
C THR A 48 33.10 9.20 -15.10
N VAL A 49 33.07 10.31 -14.35
CA VAL A 49 33.43 10.31 -12.94
C VAL A 49 32.48 9.41 -12.14
N PHE A 50 31.17 9.56 -12.28
CA PHE A 50 30.20 8.71 -11.55
C PHE A 50 30.36 7.22 -11.86
N ARG A 51 30.76 6.85 -13.09
CA ARG A 51 30.91 5.45 -13.51
C ARG A 51 32.19 4.81 -13.03
N GLU A 52 33.28 5.56 -13.04
CA GLU A 52 34.64 5.03 -12.96
C GLU A 52 35.36 5.34 -11.65
N ASP A 53 34.96 6.41 -10.95
CA ASP A 53 35.60 6.76 -9.68
C ASP A 53 35.09 5.86 -8.56
N GLU A 54 36.05 5.26 -7.83
CA GLU A 54 35.78 4.34 -6.72
C GLU A 54 34.91 4.94 -5.60
N ASN A 55 34.97 6.27 -5.39
CA ASN A 55 34.14 6.96 -4.42
C ASN A 55 32.65 6.98 -4.76
N PHE A 56 32.27 6.62 -5.98
CA PHE A 56 30.89 6.47 -6.45
C PHE A 56 30.55 5.01 -6.81
N ALA A 57 31.44 4.05 -6.55
CA ALA A 57 31.23 2.66 -6.90
C ALA A 57 30.02 2.03 -6.19
N ASP A 58 29.73 2.48 -4.99
CA ASP A 58 28.62 2.04 -4.14
C ASP A 58 27.30 2.81 -4.36
N LEU A 59 27.31 3.84 -5.20
CA LEU A 59 26.11 4.63 -5.51
C LEU A 59 25.12 3.80 -6.35
N ARG A 60 23.88 3.70 -5.89
CA ARG A 60 22.75 2.99 -6.53
C ARG A 60 21.51 3.86 -6.50
N PHE A 61 20.52 3.51 -7.29
CA PHE A 61 19.20 4.12 -7.25
C PHE A 61 18.14 3.07 -6.89
N ASN A 62 17.59 3.20 -5.69
CA ASN A 62 16.52 2.32 -5.20
C ASN A 62 15.20 2.70 -5.88
N VAL A 63 14.67 1.82 -6.76
CA VAL A 63 13.43 2.06 -7.49
C VAL A 63 12.18 1.89 -6.61
N LEU A 64 12.28 1.19 -5.48
CA LEU A 64 11.19 1.03 -4.53
C LEU A 64 10.91 2.35 -3.80
N SER A 65 11.96 2.98 -3.23
CA SER A 65 11.87 4.28 -2.55
C SER A 65 11.94 5.47 -3.50
N SER A 66 12.37 5.25 -4.75
CA SER A 66 12.69 6.31 -5.71
C SER A 66 13.77 7.28 -5.22
N ARG A 67 14.77 6.75 -4.50
CA ARG A 67 15.86 7.53 -3.90
C ARG A 67 17.24 6.96 -4.25
N PRO A 68 18.24 7.83 -4.40
CA PRO A 68 19.63 7.37 -4.49
C PRO A 68 20.12 6.91 -3.11
N GLU A 69 20.97 5.90 -3.10
CA GLU A 69 21.51 5.26 -1.91
C GLU A 69 22.98 4.89 -2.12
N ARG A 70 23.72 4.77 -1.02
CA ARG A 70 25.00 4.08 -0.96
C ARG A 70 24.80 2.65 -0.48
N VAL A 71 25.27 1.68 -1.27
CA VAL A 71 25.14 0.25 -1.00
C VAL A 71 26.52 -0.38 -0.88
N SER A 72 26.92 -0.74 0.32
CA SER A 72 28.22 -1.32 0.62
C SER A 72 28.07 -2.63 1.40
N ALA A 73 29.17 -3.30 1.67
CA ALA A 73 29.19 -4.48 2.54
C ALA A 73 28.72 -4.18 3.99
N ALA A 74 28.81 -2.92 4.42
CA ALA A 74 28.34 -2.48 5.74
C ALA A 74 26.82 -2.24 5.80
N GLY A 75 26.13 -2.32 4.65
CA GLY A 75 24.70 -2.08 4.53
C GLY A 75 24.37 -0.95 3.55
N ARG A 76 23.12 -0.50 3.61
CA ARG A 76 22.55 0.58 2.80
C ARG A 76 22.37 1.85 3.61
N ARG A 77 22.56 3.00 3.00
CA ARG A 77 22.18 4.27 3.56
C ARG A 77 21.67 5.22 2.47
N GLU A 78 20.72 6.05 2.81
CA GLU A 78 20.20 7.07 1.91
C GLU A 78 21.31 8.07 1.51
N TRP A 79 21.31 8.47 0.24
CA TRP A 79 22.11 9.58 -0.27
C TRP A 79 21.40 10.89 0.06
N THR A 80 22.08 11.75 0.79
CA THR A 80 21.51 12.97 1.35
C THR A 80 21.93 14.22 0.59
N ALA A 81 21.32 15.36 0.92
CA ALA A 81 21.76 16.67 0.41
C ALA A 81 23.24 16.99 0.77
N SER A 82 23.74 16.44 1.87
CA SER A 82 25.17 16.55 2.23
C SER A 82 26.06 15.77 1.28
N ASP A 83 25.60 14.60 0.81
CA ASP A 83 26.32 13.82 -0.19
C ASP A 83 26.33 14.54 -1.55
N ASP A 84 25.26 15.24 -1.91
CA ASP A 84 25.22 16.10 -3.10
C ASP A 84 26.29 17.20 -3.02
N ALA A 85 26.35 17.90 -1.89
CA ALA A 85 27.30 18.98 -1.68
C ALA A 85 28.74 18.45 -1.69
N TRP A 86 28.98 17.34 -0.98
CA TRP A 86 30.27 16.66 -0.94
C TRP A 86 30.71 16.24 -2.36
N SER A 87 29.84 15.57 -3.10
CA SER A 87 30.19 15.04 -4.43
C SER A 87 30.54 16.16 -5.42
N ARG A 88 29.83 17.30 -5.37
CA ARG A 88 30.18 18.47 -6.20
C ARG A 88 31.51 19.06 -5.83
N GLY A 89 31.78 19.24 -4.53
CA GLY A 89 33.07 19.76 -4.04
C GLY A 89 34.23 18.83 -4.39
N TYR A 90 34.06 17.54 -4.17
CA TYR A 90 35.01 16.50 -4.51
C TYR A 90 35.35 16.52 -6.03
N ILE A 91 34.33 16.52 -6.89
CA ILE A 91 34.50 16.52 -8.34
C ILE A 91 35.19 17.80 -8.82
N GLU A 92 34.89 18.96 -8.22
CA GLU A 92 35.55 20.22 -8.52
C GLU A 92 37.03 20.21 -8.10
N GLU A 93 37.32 19.70 -6.91
CA GLU A 93 38.69 19.64 -6.37
C GLU A 93 39.58 18.68 -7.15
N VAL A 94 39.09 17.46 -7.42
CA VAL A 94 39.90 16.37 -8.02
C VAL A 94 39.97 16.49 -9.56
N TYR A 95 38.85 16.87 -10.21
CA TYR A 95 38.72 16.82 -11.66
C TYR A 95 38.64 18.20 -12.31
N GLU A 96 38.65 19.27 -11.55
CA GLU A 96 38.54 20.67 -12.03
C GLU A 96 37.30 20.93 -12.90
N ILE A 97 36.23 20.18 -12.71
CA ILE A 97 34.95 20.38 -13.40
C ILE A 97 33.84 20.78 -12.42
N HIS A 98 33.16 21.88 -12.72
CA HIS A 98 32.04 22.33 -11.91
C HIS A 98 30.89 22.84 -12.76
N SER A 99 29.69 22.41 -12.46
CA SER A 99 28.43 22.93 -12.97
C SER A 99 27.28 22.18 -12.29
N GLN A 100 26.52 22.89 -11.48
CA GLN A 100 25.40 22.27 -10.77
C GLN A 100 24.37 21.64 -11.73
N SER A 101 24.01 22.33 -12.83
CA SER A 101 23.03 21.80 -13.77
C SER A 101 23.51 20.54 -14.50
N LYS A 102 24.76 20.51 -14.95
CA LYS A 102 25.31 19.34 -15.64
C LYS A 102 25.58 18.18 -14.69
N TRP A 103 25.98 18.49 -13.45
CA TRP A 103 26.06 17.50 -12.38
C TRP A 103 24.67 16.85 -12.17
N GLN A 104 23.59 17.64 -12.04
CA GLN A 104 22.23 17.13 -11.88
C GLN A 104 21.78 16.26 -13.05
N ASP A 105 22.01 16.73 -14.28
CA ASP A 105 21.64 15.96 -15.49
C ASP A 105 22.40 14.63 -15.57
N ALA A 106 23.71 14.63 -15.25
CA ALA A 106 24.52 13.42 -15.17
C ALA A 106 24.08 12.48 -14.04
N PHE A 107 23.77 13.06 -12.88
CA PHE A 107 23.30 12.29 -11.71
C PHE A 107 21.97 11.58 -11.99
N ILE A 108 21.01 12.27 -12.63
CA ILE A 108 19.73 11.67 -13.04
C ILE A 108 19.97 10.54 -14.06
N GLN A 109 20.87 10.72 -15.02
CA GLN A 109 21.18 9.68 -16.00
C GLN A 109 21.83 8.47 -15.33
N MET A 110 22.78 8.69 -14.42
CA MET A 110 23.43 7.64 -13.65
C MET A 110 22.44 6.84 -12.78
N GLN A 111 21.42 7.50 -12.19
CA GLN A 111 20.35 6.81 -11.46
C GLN A 111 19.67 5.75 -12.31
N GLY A 112 19.37 6.06 -13.59
CA GLY A 112 18.79 5.09 -14.50
C GLY A 112 19.72 3.90 -14.81
N GLU A 113 21.04 4.15 -14.88
CA GLU A 113 22.04 3.11 -15.15
C GLU A 113 22.29 2.18 -13.95
N ARG A 114 22.07 2.69 -12.73
CA ARG A 114 22.35 1.96 -11.47
C ARG A 114 21.09 1.71 -10.66
N ALA A 115 19.95 1.64 -11.36
CA ALA A 115 18.68 1.32 -10.75
C ALA A 115 18.66 -0.14 -10.24
N TYR A 116 18.12 -0.35 -9.04
CA TYR A 116 17.95 -1.67 -8.45
C TYR A 116 16.74 -1.66 -7.52
N ASN A 117 16.24 -2.84 -7.16
CA ASN A 117 15.17 -2.99 -6.18
C ASN A 117 15.68 -3.87 -5.03
N PRO A 118 15.95 -3.30 -3.84
CA PRO A 118 16.53 -4.06 -2.74
C PRO A 118 15.64 -5.19 -2.23
N ALA A 119 14.31 -5.04 -2.27
CA ALA A 119 13.39 -6.10 -1.88
C ALA A 119 13.42 -7.27 -2.89
N GLN A 120 13.53 -6.97 -4.20
CA GLN A 120 13.72 -8.03 -5.22
C GLN A 120 15.05 -8.76 -5.03
N ASP A 121 16.12 -8.04 -4.71
CA ASP A 121 17.45 -8.63 -4.49
C ASP A 121 17.42 -9.57 -3.27
N ILE A 122 16.78 -9.15 -2.16
CA ILE A 122 16.64 -9.99 -0.98
C ILE A 122 15.82 -11.24 -1.30
N VAL A 123 14.62 -11.08 -1.85
CA VAL A 123 13.75 -12.23 -2.20
C VAL A 123 14.44 -13.16 -3.20
N GLY A 124 15.09 -12.59 -4.23
CA GLY A 124 15.82 -13.36 -5.23
C GLY A 124 17.03 -14.12 -4.70
N SER A 125 17.60 -13.71 -3.56
CA SER A 125 18.72 -14.38 -2.90
C SER A 125 18.30 -15.59 -2.05
N ILE A 126 16.99 -15.74 -1.73
CA ILE A 126 16.49 -16.82 -0.88
C ILE A 126 16.26 -18.06 -1.75
N GLN A 127 16.93 -19.16 -1.42
CA GLN A 127 16.67 -20.44 -2.03
C GLN A 127 15.52 -21.13 -1.29
N TRP A 128 14.45 -21.47 -2.00
CA TRP A 128 13.33 -22.22 -1.45
C TRP A 128 13.73 -23.65 -1.11
N ASP A 129 13.35 -24.11 0.08
CA ASP A 129 13.66 -25.44 0.57
C ASP A 129 12.70 -26.54 0.08
N GLY A 130 11.73 -26.20 -0.76
CA GLY A 130 10.75 -27.11 -1.34
C GLY A 130 9.55 -27.40 -0.44
N LYS A 131 9.42 -26.77 0.74
CA LYS A 131 8.27 -26.95 1.63
C LYS A 131 7.26 -25.82 1.46
N SER A 132 5.99 -26.17 1.24
CA SER A 132 4.91 -25.20 1.16
C SER A 132 4.60 -24.60 2.53
N ARG A 133 4.47 -23.27 2.56
CA ARG A 133 4.14 -22.47 3.75
C ARG A 133 3.13 -21.35 3.48
N CYS A 134 3.01 -20.93 2.24
CA CYS A 134 2.17 -19.78 1.90
C CYS A 134 0.72 -19.95 2.33
N GLU A 135 0.15 -21.15 2.13
CA GLU A 135 -1.23 -21.41 2.47
C GLU A 135 -1.47 -21.61 3.99
N SER A 136 -0.50 -22.15 4.70
CA SER A 136 -0.65 -22.43 6.14
C SER A 136 -0.11 -21.32 7.06
N PHE A 137 0.52 -20.28 6.53
CA PHE A 137 1.23 -19.29 7.32
C PHE A 137 0.36 -18.61 8.40
N LEU A 138 -0.85 -18.17 8.06
CA LEU A 138 -1.75 -17.56 9.04
C LEU A 138 -2.29 -18.58 10.05
N ILE A 139 -2.37 -19.85 9.69
CA ILE A 139 -2.80 -20.94 10.56
C ILE A 139 -1.69 -21.23 11.56
N ASP A 140 -0.48 -21.46 11.06
CA ASP A 140 0.67 -21.90 11.86
C ASP A 140 1.17 -20.81 12.83
N TRP A 141 1.16 -19.54 12.39
CA TRP A 141 1.78 -18.43 13.13
C TRP A 141 0.77 -17.46 13.75
N MET A 142 -0.44 -17.38 13.23
CA MET A 142 -1.44 -16.42 13.71
C MET A 142 -2.63 -17.13 14.39
N GLY A 143 -2.64 -18.45 14.44
CA GLY A 143 -3.71 -19.24 15.05
C GLY A 143 -5.05 -19.08 14.34
N ALA A 144 -5.05 -18.81 13.04
CA ALA A 144 -6.26 -18.83 12.23
C ALA A 144 -6.81 -20.25 12.13
N GLU A 145 -8.12 -20.39 12.01
CA GLU A 145 -8.75 -21.69 11.78
C GLU A 145 -8.30 -22.29 10.43
N ASP A 146 -8.03 -23.59 10.38
CA ASP A 146 -7.64 -24.27 9.14
C ASP A 146 -8.85 -24.50 8.23
N THR A 147 -9.14 -23.52 7.39
CA THR A 147 -10.21 -23.56 6.39
C THR A 147 -9.65 -23.27 5.00
N PRO A 148 -10.32 -23.72 3.91
CA PRO A 148 -9.93 -23.35 2.55
C PRO A 148 -9.84 -21.86 2.35
N TYR A 149 -10.74 -21.09 2.96
CA TYR A 149 -10.74 -19.63 2.91
C TYR A 149 -9.47 -19.03 3.56
N ASN A 150 -9.13 -19.42 4.79
CA ASN A 150 -7.97 -18.88 5.50
C ASN A 150 -6.66 -19.29 4.83
N ARG A 151 -6.58 -20.49 4.25
CA ARG A 151 -5.46 -20.92 3.41
C ARG A 151 -5.28 -20.02 2.19
N GLU A 152 -6.39 -19.74 1.48
CA GLU A 152 -6.34 -18.85 0.32
C GLU A 152 -5.96 -17.42 0.70
N VAL A 153 -6.49 -16.86 1.79
CA VAL A 153 -6.11 -15.51 2.25
C VAL A 153 -4.64 -15.46 2.64
N SER A 154 -4.14 -16.50 3.30
CA SER A 154 -2.71 -16.63 3.62
C SER A 154 -1.85 -16.62 2.35
N ARG A 155 -2.20 -17.42 1.34
CA ARG A 155 -1.53 -17.45 0.04
C ARG A 155 -1.56 -16.08 -0.66
N LEU A 156 -2.69 -15.38 -0.61
CA LEU A 156 -2.87 -14.07 -1.25
C LEU A 156 -1.91 -12.99 -0.73
N ILE A 157 -1.49 -13.05 0.54
CA ILE A 157 -0.48 -12.13 1.08
C ILE A 157 0.80 -12.26 0.25
N PHE A 158 1.30 -13.48 0.11
CA PHE A 158 2.55 -13.75 -0.59
C PHE A 158 2.41 -13.57 -2.11
N ALA A 159 1.32 -14.04 -2.69
CA ALA A 159 1.04 -13.88 -4.12
C ALA A 159 0.95 -12.39 -4.51
N GLY A 160 0.20 -11.61 -3.76
CA GLY A 160 0.09 -10.17 -3.99
C GLY A 160 1.41 -9.44 -3.81
N GLY A 161 2.18 -9.78 -2.76
CA GLY A 161 3.48 -9.18 -2.49
C GLY A 161 4.49 -9.44 -3.60
N ILE A 162 4.62 -10.68 -4.06
CA ILE A 162 5.52 -11.04 -5.17
C ILE A 162 5.04 -10.40 -6.49
N ASN A 163 3.74 -10.49 -6.80
CA ASN A 163 3.24 -9.90 -8.03
C ASN A 163 3.48 -8.37 -8.06
N ARG A 164 3.20 -7.65 -6.98
CA ARG A 164 3.46 -6.20 -6.87
C ARG A 164 4.94 -5.87 -6.95
N LEU A 165 5.80 -6.72 -6.41
CA LEU A 165 7.24 -6.51 -6.39
C LEU A 165 7.88 -6.69 -7.78
N TYR A 166 7.50 -7.74 -8.51
CA TYR A 166 8.09 -8.10 -9.81
C TYR A 166 7.29 -7.58 -11.01
N ASN A 167 6.03 -7.18 -10.81
CA ASN A 167 5.16 -6.55 -11.81
C ASN A 167 4.53 -5.26 -11.23
N PRO A 168 5.35 -4.21 -10.99
CA PRO A 168 4.90 -2.96 -10.41
C PRO A 168 3.69 -2.37 -11.14
N GLY A 169 2.70 -1.92 -10.40
CA GLY A 169 1.47 -1.37 -10.97
C GLY A 169 0.45 -2.43 -11.41
N CYS A 170 0.70 -3.71 -11.23
CA CYS A 170 -0.30 -4.74 -11.48
C CYS A 170 -1.56 -4.51 -10.63
N LYS A 171 -2.72 -4.96 -11.14
CA LYS A 171 -3.96 -4.88 -10.37
C LYS A 171 -3.91 -5.89 -9.23
N PHE A 172 -3.92 -5.40 -8.00
CA PHE A 172 -4.08 -6.20 -6.80
C PHE A 172 -4.77 -5.33 -5.74
N ASP A 173 -6.05 -5.54 -5.51
CA ASP A 173 -6.89 -4.78 -4.59
C ASP A 173 -7.47 -5.66 -3.46
N CYS A 174 -6.88 -6.83 -3.21
CA CYS A 174 -7.18 -7.68 -2.06
C CYS A 174 -6.46 -7.17 -0.81
N VAL A 175 -7.19 -7.02 0.27
CA VAL A 175 -6.66 -6.59 1.57
C VAL A 175 -7.02 -7.64 2.62
N PRO A 176 -6.10 -8.53 2.99
CA PRO A 176 -6.25 -9.38 4.18
C PRO A 176 -6.46 -8.50 5.41
N VAL A 177 -7.40 -8.86 6.28
CA VAL A 177 -7.69 -8.12 7.52
C VAL A 177 -7.58 -9.05 8.70
N LEU A 178 -6.56 -8.86 9.51
CA LEU A 178 -6.31 -9.65 10.71
C LEU A 178 -7.17 -9.14 11.88
N ILE A 179 -8.13 -9.94 12.30
CA ILE A 179 -9.06 -9.62 13.40
C ILE A 179 -8.64 -10.41 14.63
N GLY A 180 -8.34 -9.74 15.72
CA GLY A 180 -7.95 -10.43 16.96
C GLY A 180 -7.66 -9.47 18.11
N ALA A 181 -7.45 -10.01 19.29
CA ALA A 181 -7.20 -9.22 20.49
C ALA A 181 -6.04 -8.23 20.34
N GLN A 182 -6.08 -7.17 21.10
CA GLN A 182 -4.93 -6.27 21.25
C GLN A 182 -3.77 -7.06 21.88
N GLY A 183 -2.55 -6.82 21.40
CA GLY A 183 -1.37 -7.59 21.85
C GLY A 183 -1.23 -8.98 21.22
N GLY A 184 -2.06 -9.34 20.22
CA GLY A 184 -1.98 -10.63 19.50
C GLY A 184 -0.87 -10.70 18.44
N GLY A 185 0.06 -9.75 18.36
CA GLY A 185 1.19 -9.82 17.42
C GLY A 185 0.86 -9.49 15.97
N LYS A 186 -0.33 -8.96 15.67
CA LYS A 186 -0.76 -8.63 14.30
C LYS A 186 0.20 -7.67 13.58
N SER A 187 0.52 -6.55 14.22
CA SER A 187 1.48 -5.57 13.65
C SER A 187 2.90 -6.11 13.59
N THR A 188 3.29 -6.97 14.55
CA THR A 188 4.58 -7.66 14.54
C THR A 188 4.73 -8.53 13.29
N ILE A 189 3.71 -9.31 12.95
CA ILE A 189 3.71 -10.13 11.72
C ILE A 189 3.73 -9.25 10.47
N CYS A 190 2.93 -8.17 10.40
CA CYS A 190 2.96 -7.23 9.27
C CYS A 190 4.38 -6.66 9.07
N HIS A 191 5.06 -6.31 10.16
CA HIS A 191 6.42 -5.81 10.12
C HIS A 191 7.42 -6.88 9.64
N TRP A 192 7.37 -8.09 10.18
CA TRP A 192 8.28 -9.16 9.78
C TRP A 192 8.07 -9.63 8.33
N LEU A 193 6.84 -9.58 7.82
CA LEU A 193 6.55 -9.87 6.41
C LEU A 193 7.32 -8.95 5.44
N ALA A 194 7.65 -7.75 5.85
CA ALA A 194 8.43 -6.83 5.03
C ALA A 194 9.91 -7.23 4.88
N LEU A 195 10.41 -8.17 5.66
CA LEU A 195 11.80 -8.65 5.76
C LEU A 195 12.78 -7.64 6.35
N GLU A 196 12.64 -6.35 6.06
CA GLU A 196 13.44 -5.26 6.60
C GLU A 196 12.56 -4.08 7.01
N ASP A 197 12.98 -3.36 8.05
CA ASP A 197 12.23 -2.27 8.66
C ASP A 197 11.83 -1.18 7.65
N GLU A 198 12.72 -0.88 6.70
CA GLU A 198 12.49 0.16 5.70
C GLU A 198 11.44 -0.19 4.64
N PHE A 199 11.08 -1.47 4.48
CA PHE A 199 10.04 -1.90 3.55
C PHE A 199 8.66 -2.01 4.20
N TYR A 200 8.58 -1.72 5.49
CA TYR A 200 7.34 -1.67 6.24
C TYR A 200 6.91 -0.24 6.51
N SER A 201 5.62 0.00 6.50
CA SER A 201 5.01 1.20 7.06
C SER A 201 3.62 0.90 7.59
N SER A 202 3.23 1.60 8.63
CA SER A 202 1.85 1.65 9.07
C SER A 202 1.21 2.98 8.69
N ILE A 203 -0.02 2.94 8.18
CA ILE A 203 -0.76 4.14 7.82
C ILE A 203 -2.08 4.21 8.58
N ASN A 204 -2.37 5.40 9.08
CA ASN A 204 -3.65 5.74 9.74
C ASN A 204 -4.49 6.72 8.89
N THR A 205 -4.02 7.08 7.71
CA THR A 205 -4.72 7.94 6.75
C THR A 205 -4.45 7.50 5.32
N ILE A 206 -5.49 7.57 4.50
CA ILE A 206 -5.44 7.27 3.07
C ILE A 206 -5.68 8.55 2.22
N GLU A 207 -5.73 9.72 2.88
CA GLU A 207 -6.14 10.96 2.23
C GLU A 207 -4.96 11.71 1.61
N GLY A 208 -5.14 12.08 0.33
CA GLY A 208 -4.29 13.01 -0.40
C GLY A 208 -2.82 12.60 -0.49
N GLN A 209 -1.94 13.60 -0.40
CA GLN A 209 -0.50 13.43 -0.52
C GLN A 209 0.11 12.59 0.63
N LYS A 210 -0.43 12.73 1.85
CA LYS A 210 0.05 11.98 3.03
C LYS A 210 -0.11 10.47 2.87
N GLY A 211 -1.24 10.02 2.29
CA GLY A 211 -1.44 8.60 2.01
C GLY A 211 -0.46 8.07 0.96
N ALA A 212 -0.16 8.85 -0.08
CA ALA A 212 0.81 8.49 -1.10
C ALA A 212 2.26 8.49 -0.57
N GLU A 213 2.62 9.47 0.26
CA GLU A 213 3.92 9.54 0.92
C GLU A 213 4.15 8.37 1.89
N GLY A 214 3.09 7.95 2.61
CA GLY A 214 3.16 6.85 3.58
C GLY A 214 3.44 5.48 2.97
N ILE A 215 3.30 5.32 1.66
CA ILE A 215 3.58 4.06 0.94
C ILE A 215 4.81 4.14 0.04
N GLN A 216 5.53 5.25 0.05
CA GLN A 216 6.75 5.41 -0.74
C GLN A 216 7.88 4.57 -0.16
N GLY A 217 8.45 3.67 -0.95
CA GLY A 217 9.51 2.78 -0.50
C GLY A 217 9.02 1.57 0.30
N VAL A 218 7.71 1.42 0.43
CA VAL A 218 7.07 0.37 1.22
C VAL A 218 6.69 -0.81 0.34
N TRP A 219 6.91 -2.02 0.84
CA TRP A 219 6.44 -3.26 0.23
C TRP A 219 5.26 -3.86 0.99
N VAL A 220 5.30 -3.86 2.33
CA VAL A 220 4.17 -4.26 3.18
C VAL A 220 3.65 -3.06 3.95
N CYS A 221 2.43 -2.66 3.68
CA CYS A 221 1.78 -1.53 4.32
C CYS A 221 0.65 -2.01 5.23
N GLU A 222 0.79 -1.78 6.53
CA GLU A 222 -0.28 -2.02 7.49
C GLU A 222 -1.27 -0.85 7.49
N ILE A 223 -2.56 -1.16 7.42
CA ILE A 223 -3.63 -0.22 7.69
C ILE A 223 -4.06 -0.43 9.14
N GLU A 224 -3.46 0.35 10.05
CA GLU A 224 -3.75 0.27 11.47
C GLU A 224 -5.16 0.73 11.78
N GLU A 225 -5.79 0.06 12.76
CA GLU A 225 -7.13 0.40 13.22
C GLU A 225 -8.07 0.70 12.03
N LEU A 226 -8.19 -0.25 11.12
CA LEU A 226 -8.96 -0.09 9.87
C LEU A 226 -10.31 0.63 10.08
N LEU A 227 -10.89 0.51 11.26
CA LEU A 227 -12.08 1.23 11.67
C LEU A 227 -11.90 2.74 11.76
N ALA A 228 -10.75 3.25 12.18
CA ALA A 228 -10.53 4.69 12.24
C ALA A 228 -10.56 5.31 10.83
N ILE A 229 -10.13 4.53 9.84
CA ILE A 229 -10.17 4.90 8.41
C ILE A 229 -11.58 4.73 7.83
N LEU A 230 -12.31 3.69 8.24
CA LEU A 230 -13.65 3.37 7.76
C LEU A 230 -14.77 3.93 8.65
N ALA A 231 -14.45 4.39 9.88
CA ALA A 231 -15.41 4.76 10.90
C ALA A 231 -16.34 5.90 10.51
N ASN A 232 -17.54 5.73 10.97
CA ASN A 232 -18.74 6.45 10.65
C ASN A 232 -18.88 7.76 11.47
N ASP A 233 -18.41 8.85 10.92
CA ASP A 233 -19.07 10.12 11.13
C ASP A 233 -20.15 10.30 10.05
N LYS A 234 -20.95 11.36 10.09
CA LYS A 234 -21.98 11.71 9.08
C LYS A 234 -21.47 11.65 7.60
N ALA A 235 -20.19 11.37 7.39
CA ALA A 235 -19.48 11.21 6.11
C ALA A 235 -19.00 9.76 5.79
N GLY A 236 -19.42 8.74 6.55
CA GLY A 236 -18.86 7.37 6.47
C GLY A 236 -18.80 6.72 5.10
N SER A 237 -19.85 6.87 4.28
CA SER A 237 -19.81 6.31 2.91
C SER A 237 -18.76 6.98 2.00
N ALA A 238 -18.44 8.26 2.23
CA ALA A 238 -17.44 8.97 1.44
C ALA A 238 -16.00 8.53 1.79
N ARG A 239 -15.74 8.18 3.04
CA ARG A 239 -14.42 7.66 3.46
C ARG A 239 -14.17 6.25 2.95
N GLU A 240 -15.16 5.39 3.02
CA GLU A 240 -15.05 4.03 2.48
C GLU A 240 -14.84 4.04 0.97
N GLU A 241 -15.52 4.92 0.22
CA GLU A 241 -15.27 5.10 -1.22
C GLU A 241 -13.86 5.61 -1.50
N LYS A 242 -13.33 6.52 -0.66
CA LYS A 242 -11.93 6.96 -0.76
C LYS A 242 -10.95 5.82 -0.45
N ALA A 243 -11.23 4.98 0.55
CA ALA A 243 -10.41 3.81 0.87
C ALA A 243 -10.38 2.83 -0.30
N LYS A 244 -11.53 2.52 -0.88
CA LYS A 244 -11.63 1.67 -2.06
C LYS A 244 -10.86 2.25 -3.25
N ALA A 245 -11.00 3.55 -3.49
CA ALA A 245 -10.28 4.25 -4.54
C ALA A 245 -8.75 4.21 -4.30
N PHE A 246 -8.31 4.44 -3.06
CA PHE A 246 -6.91 4.39 -2.69
C PHE A 246 -6.32 2.99 -2.85
N ILE A 247 -6.99 1.94 -2.34
CA ILE A 247 -6.53 0.55 -2.43
C ILE A 247 -6.45 0.09 -3.90
N SER A 248 -7.42 0.48 -4.72
CA SER A 248 -7.50 0.04 -6.12
C SER A 248 -6.57 0.77 -7.08
N LYS A 249 -5.84 1.80 -6.62
CA LYS A 249 -4.85 2.47 -7.46
C LYS A 249 -3.71 1.53 -7.83
N GLN A 250 -3.26 1.67 -9.06
CA GLN A 250 -2.13 0.91 -9.61
C GLN A 250 -0.85 1.75 -9.64
N ASP A 251 -0.98 3.07 -9.66
CA ASP A 251 0.15 4.00 -9.67
C ASP A 251 -0.15 5.25 -8.83
N GLU A 252 0.91 5.92 -8.42
CA GLU A 252 0.87 7.25 -7.85
C GLU A 252 1.54 8.23 -8.81
N TYR A 253 1.12 9.49 -8.76
CA TYR A 253 1.65 10.52 -9.65
C TYR A 253 2.18 11.69 -8.81
N TYR A 254 3.49 11.73 -8.60
CA TYR A 254 4.14 12.79 -7.86
C TYR A 254 5.54 13.10 -8.41
N ARG A 255 6.11 14.19 -7.91
CA ARG A 255 7.42 14.69 -8.36
C ARG A 255 8.53 14.11 -7.48
N GLN A 256 9.47 13.42 -8.10
CA GLN A 256 10.68 12.94 -7.43
C GLN A 256 11.64 14.12 -7.12
N PRO A 257 12.50 13.97 -6.09
CA PRO A 257 13.65 14.84 -5.92
C PRO A 257 14.47 14.93 -7.21
N TYR A 258 15.02 16.10 -7.49
CA TYR A 258 15.84 16.43 -8.68
C TYR A 258 15.11 16.44 -10.03
N THR A 259 13.86 16.00 -10.13
CA THR A 259 13.09 16.04 -11.38
C THR A 259 12.25 17.32 -11.50
N LYS A 260 12.11 17.83 -12.73
CA LYS A 260 11.28 19.00 -13.01
C LYS A 260 9.81 18.65 -13.26
N ARG A 261 9.52 17.39 -13.55
CA ARG A 261 8.19 16.89 -13.94
C ARG A 261 7.72 15.82 -12.97
N PRO A 262 6.41 15.78 -12.65
CA PRO A 262 5.85 14.62 -11.98
C PRO A 262 5.98 13.38 -12.87
N VAL A 263 6.18 12.23 -12.26
CA VAL A 263 6.27 10.93 -12.92
C VAL A 263 5.35 9.92 -12.26
N HIS A 264 4.99 8.90 -13.01
CA HIS A 264 4.24 7.77 -12.49
C HIS A 264 5.15 6.88 -11.65
N HIS A 265 4.64 6.50 -10.48
CA HIS A 265 5.28 5.55 -9.58
C HIS A 265 4.38 4.32 -9.48
N PRO A 266 4.64 3.27 -10.28
CA PRO A 266 3.86 2.06 -10.21
C PRO A 266 3.89 1.49 -8.80
N ARG A 267 2.71 1.15 -8.26
CA ARG A 267 2.58 0.68 -6.88
C ARG A 267 3.21 -0.69 -6.72
N GLN A 268 4.08 -0.83 -5.72
CA GLN A 268 4.78 -2.06 -5.39
C GLN A 268 4.35 -2.66 -4.05
N CYS A 269 3.54 -1.95 -3.26
CA CYS A 269 3.10 -2.40 -1.95
C CYS A 269 1.81 -3.22 -2.00
N ILE A 270 1.67 -4.12 -1.01
CA ILE A 270 0.41 -4.73 -0.60
C ILE A 270 -0.10 -4.05 0.68
N PHE A 271 -1.40 -4.21 0.94
CA PHE A 271 -2.03 -3.72 2.16
C PHE A 271 -2.49 -4.88 3.01
N ILE A 272 -2.28 -4.79 4.32
CA ILE A 272 -2.81 -5.70 5.34
C ILE A 272 -3.53 -4.83 6.37
N GLY A 273 -4.82 -5.08 6.60
CA GLY A 273 -5.58 -4.40 7.64
C GLY A 273 -5.43 -5.10 8.98
N THR A 274 -5.42 -4.32 10.07
CA THR A 274 -5.47 -4.88 11.43
C THR A 274 -6.60 -4.23 12.21
N THR A 275 -7.32 -5.02 13.01
CA THR A 275 -8.40 -4.55 13.87
C THR A 275 -8.58 -5.48 15.06
N ASN A 276 -9.15 -4.95 16.14
CA ASN A 276 -9.58 -5.71 17.31
C ASN A 276 -11.11 -5.90 17.38
N ARG A 277 -11.83 -5.47 16.35
CA ARG A 277 -13.30 -5.58 16.30
C ARG A 277 -13.72 -6.57 15.22
N ASP A 278 -14.65 -7.44 15.58
CA ASP A 278 -15.19 -8.47 14.66
C ASP A 278 -15.97 -7.86 13.51
N THR A 279 -16.61 -6.70 13.72
CA THR A 279 -17.39 -6.02 12.69
C THR A 279 -16.75 -4.68 12.34
N PHE A 280 -16.42 -4.48 11.07
CA PHE A 280 -15.76 -3.26 10.57
C PHE A 280 -16.23 -2.81 9.19
N LEU A 281 -16.95 -3.64 8.44
CA LEU A 281 -17.47 -3.29 7.11
C LEU A 281 -18.81 -2.61 7.22
N THR A 282 -18.94 -1.39 6.69
CA THR A 282 -20.18 -0.61 6.69
C THR A 282 -20.94 -0.68 5.38
N ASP A 283 -20.26 -0.96 4.27
CA ASP A 283 -20.87 -1.08 2.93
C ASP A 283 -20.73 -2.50 2.37
N LYS A 284 -21.89 -3.12 2.14
CA LYS A 284 -21.97 -4.47 1.54
C LYS A 284 -21.51 -4.52 0.07
N THR A 285 -21.50 -3.39 -0.64
CA THR A 285 -21.18 -3.35 -2.08
C THR A 285 -19.67 -3.31 -2.35
N GLY A 286 -18.87 -2.89 -1.39
CA GLY A 286 -17.41 -2.78 -1.48
C GLY A 286 -16.63 -3.88 -0.77
N ALA A 287 -17.34 -4.79 -0.09
CA ALA A 287 -16.76 -5.83 0.76
C ALA A 287 -15.75 -6.75 0.03
N ARG A 288 -15.89 -6.94 -1.28
CA ARG A 288 -15.05 -7.85 -2.10
C ARG A 288 -13.53 -7.62 -2.03
N ARG A 289 -13.07 -6.49 -1.50
CA ARG A 289 -11.65 -6.19 -1.34
C ARG A 289 -11.10 -6.63 0.01
N TRP A 290 -11.97 -6.78 0.99
CA TRP A 290 -11.61 -7.08 2.35
C TRP A 290 -11.72 -8.57 2.61
N PHE A 291 -10.65 -9.16 3.10
CA PHE A 291 -10.57 -10.58 3.41
C PHE A 291 -10.34 -10.77 4.91
N PRO A 292 -11.43 -10.74 5.73
CA PRO A 292 -11.34 -10.87 7.18
C PRO A 292 -10.87 -12.25 7.61
N VAL A 293 -9.85 -12.32 8.46
CA VAL A 293 -9.35 -13.54 9.09
C VAL A 293 -9.27 -13.35 10.59
N LYS A 294 -9.98 -14.18 11.34
CA LYS A 294 -9.88 -14.20 12.80
C LYS A 294 -8.60 -14.90 13.21
N VAL A 295 -7.78 -14.20 14.02
CA VAL A 295 -6.49 -14.70 14.50
C VAL A 295 -6.47 -14.75 16.02
N HIS A 296 -5.81 -15.76 16.56
CA HIS A 296 -5.77 -16.06 17.99
C HIS A 296 -4.35 -16.15 18.57
N SER A 297 -3.36 -15.63 17.83
CA SER A 297 -1.98 -15.59 18.26
C SER A 297 -1.77 -14.73 19.51
N VAL A 298 -0.71 -15.04 20.25
CA VAL A 298 -0.20 -14.25 21.38
C VAL A 298 1.16 -13.71 20.98
N ALA A 299 1.38 -12.40 21.16
CA ALA A 299 2.64 -11.77 20.75
C ALA A 299 3.87 -12.42 21.41
N GLN A 300 3.76 -12.89 22.66
CA GLN A 300 4.86 -13.54 23.35
C GLN A 300 5.29 -14.82 22.64
N ASP A 301 4.35 -15.64 22.19
CA ASP A 301 4.65 -16.89 21.47
C ASP A 301 5.40 -16.60 20.16
N LEU A 302 5.04 -15.50 19.47
CA LEU A 302 5.75 -15.05 18.26
C LEU A 302 7.19 -14.63 18.57
N TYR A 303 7.43 -13.91 19.66
CA TYR A 303 8.78 -13.49 20.06
C TYR A 303 9.63 -14.67 20.56
N ASP A 304 9.02 -15.63 21.23
CA ASP A 304 9.71 -16.84 21.69
C ASP A 304 10.17 -17.72 20.50
N HIS A 305 9.53 -17.59 19.33
CA HIS A 305 9.83 -18.31 18.10
C HIS A 305 10.17 -17.35 16.92
N GLU A 306 10.74 -16.18 17.22
CA GLU A 306 11.01 -15.13 16.22
C GLU A 306 11.85 -15.63 15.04
N ALA A 307 12.92 -16.36 15.33
CA ALA A 307 13.84 -16.85 14.30
C ALA A 307 13.15 -17.82 13.34
N GLU A 308 12.35 -18.75 13.88
CA GLU A 308 11.60 -19.75 13.10
C GLU A 308 10.52 -19.07 12.26
N CYS A 309 9.80 -18.10 12.83
CA CYS A 309 8.77 -17.35 12.12
C CYS A 309 9.36 -16.53 10.98
N LYS A 310 10.44 -15.80 11.24
CA LYS A 310 11.14 -15.01 10.21
C LYS A 310 11.69 -15.90 9.09
N GLU A 311 12.22 -17.08 9.42
CA GLU A 311 12.64 -18.03 8.38
C GLU A 311 11.46 -18.59 7.61
N ALA A 312 10.33 -18.89 8.26
CA ALA A 312 9.12 -19.32 7.57
C ALA A 312 8.62 -18.24 6.60
N ILE A 313 8.67 -16.96 6.98
CA ILE A 313 8.34 -15.82 6.09
C ILE A 313 9.28 -15.78 4.89
N ARG A 314 10.59 -15.90 5.11
CA ARG A 314 11.60 -15.92 4.03
C ARG A 314 11.32 -17.03 3.02
N GLN A 315 11.06 -18.24 3.54
CA GLN A 315 10.76 -19.40 2.71
C GLN A 315 9.41 -19.30 1.98
N ALA A 316 8.40 -18.70 2.60
CA ALA A 316 7.12 -18.44 1.93
C ALA A 316 7.26 -17.42 0.80
N TRP A 317 8.08 -16.36 0.96
CA TRP A 317 8.41 -15.46 -0.15
C TRP A 317 9.15 -16.17 -1.28
N ALA A 318 10.10 -17.05 -0.96
CA ALA A 318 10.84 -17.82 -1.95
C ALA A 318 9.94 -18.84 -2.68
N GLU A 319 9.04 -19.55 -1.95
CA GLU A 319 8.00 -20.42 -2.51
C GLU A 319 7.19 -19.68 -3.57
N MET A 320 6.67 -18.51 -3.21
CA MET A 320 5.82 -17.72 -4.10
C MET A 320 6.60 -17.10 -5.25
N LYS A 321 7.89 -16.80 -5.06
CA LYS A 321 8.77 -16.35 -6.16
C LYS A 321 8.97 -17.45 -7.20
N VAL A 322 9.16 -18.70 -6.77
CA VAL A 322 9.26 -19.85 -7.68
C VAL A 322 7.96 -20.04 -8.47
N ALA A 323 6.79 -19.92 -7.79
CA ALA A 323 5.49 -20.01 -8.44
C ALA A 323 5.31 -18.87 -9.47
N TYR A 324 5.72 -17.65 -9.15
CA TYR A 324 5.73 -16.51 -10.09
C TYR A 324 6.59 -16.77 -11.32
N ASP A 325 7.79 -17.31 -11.14
CA ASP A 325 8.71 -17.63 -12.24
C ASP A 325 8.15 -18.73 -13.14
N ASN A 326 7.32 -19.63 -12.59
CA ASN A 326 6.60 -20.66 -13.33
C ASN A 326 5.32 -20.14 -14.03
N HIS A 327 5.08 -18.84 -13.99
CA HIS A 327 3.91 -18.19 -14.60
C HIS A 327 2.54 -18.67 -14.07
N GLU A 328 2.46 -19.00 -12.79
CA GLU A 328 1.19 -19.28 -12.14
C GLU A 328 0.31 -18.04 -12.04
N ASP A 329 -1.01 -18.20 -11.96
CA ASP A 329 -1.92 -17.06 -11.85
C ASP A 329 -2.01 -16.56 -10.41
N PHE A 330 -1.61 -15.30 -10.19
CA PHE A 330 -1.67 -14.63 -8.90
C PHE A 330 -2.69 -13.50 -8.81
N ALA A 331 -3.37 -13.20 -9.91
CA ALA A 331 -4.07 -11.92 -10.04
C ALA A 331 -5.28 -11.77 -9.10
N SER A 332 -5.86 -12.89 -8.64
CA SER A 332 -7.07 -12.91 -7.84
C SER A 332 -7.15 -14.20 -7.00
N PRO A 333 -8.09 -14.29 -6.05
CA PRO A 333 -8.41 -15.54 -5.39
C PRO A 333 -8.69 -16.65 -6.41
N ALA A 334 -8.27 -17.87 -6.09
CA ALA A 334 -8.51 -19.01 -6.96
C ALA A 334 -10.01 -19.14 -7.30
N PRO A 335 -10.39 -19.27 -8.57
CA PRO A 335 -11.79 -19.35 -8.96
C PRO A 335 -12.42 -20.65 -8.44
N SER A 336 -13.23 -20.54 -7.41
CA SER A 336 -13.96 -21.66 -6.78
C SER A 336 -15.29 -21.16 -6.26
N THR A 337 -16.39 -21.83 -6.63
CA THR A 337 -17.74 -21.49 -6.13
C THR A 337 -17.84 -21.64 -4.61
N ILE A 338 -17.17 -22.63 -4.02
CA ILE A 338 -17.14 -22.84 -2.56
C ILE A 338 -16.38 -21.70 -1.89
N LEU A 339 -15.22 -21.33 -2.41
CA LEU A 339 -14.42 -20.22 -1.90
C LEU A 339 -15.16 -18.89 -2.03
N ASP A 340 -15.86 -18.65 -3.13
CA ASP A 340 -16.69 -17.45 -3.33
C ASP A 340 -17.83 -17.34 -2.31
N GLU A 341 -18.43 -18.45 -1.92
CA GLU A 341 -19.46 -18.49 -0.88
C GLU A 341 -18.88 -18.23 0.51
N GLU A 342 -17.72 -18.81 0.83
CA GLU A 342 -17.00 -18.57 2.08
C GLU A 342 -16.54 -17.12 2.18
N ILE A 343 -15.97 -16.54 1.11
CA ILE A 343 -15.59 -15.12 1.06
C ILE A 343 -16.81 -14.24 1.37
N LYS A 344 -17.95 -14.49 0.75
CA LYS A 344 -19.18 -13.73 1.00
C LYS A 344 -19.67 -13.89 2.42
N ALA A 345 -19.61 -15.10 2.99
CA ALA A 345 -20.00 -15.37 4.36
C ALA A 345 -19.12 -14.62 5.37
N GLN A 346 -17.79 -14.68 5.22
CA GLN A 346 -16.86 -13.98 6.09
C GLN A 346 -16.99 -12.44 5.98
N GLN A 347 -17.24 -11.93 4.78
CA GLN A 347 -17.50 -10.51 4.57
C GLN A 347 -18.84 -10.08 5.18
N ALA A 348 -19.83 -10.93 5.16
CA ALA A 348 -21.13 -10.66 5.79
C ALA A 348 -21.01 -10.66 7.33
N ASP A 349 -20.23 -11.56 7.90
CA ASP A 349 -19.95 -11.64 9.34
C ASP A 349 -19.19 -10.39 9.84
N ALA A 350 -18.26 -9.90 9.04
CA ALA A 350 -17.51 -8.67 9.33
C ALA A 350 -18.31 -7.38 9.10
N ALA A 351 -19.50 -7.46 8.53
CA ALA A 351 -20.34 -6.29 8.28
C ALA A 351 -20.92 -5.74 9.58
N CYS A 352 -20.78 -4.43 9.78
CA CYS A 352 -21.47 -3.74 10.88
C CYS A 352 -22.98 -3.79 10.64
N GLU A 353 -23.71 -4.23 11.62
CA GLU A 353 -25.16 -4.04 11.60
C GLU A 353 -25.48 -2.54 11.71
N ASP A 354 -26.29 -2.05 10.80
CA ASP A 354 -26.81 -0.69 10.90
C ASP A 354 -27.76 -0.62 12.10
N TRP A 355 -27.34 0.05 13.18
CA TRP A 355 -28.14 0.20 14.40
C TRP A 355 -29.55 0.72 14.13
N ARG A 356 -29.74 1.46 13.02
CA ARG A 356 -31.05 1.95 12.60
C ARG A 356 -32.01 0.79 12.27
N VAL A 357 -31.50 -0.34 11.82
CA VAL A 357 -32.32 -1.50 11.45
C VAL A 357 -33.14 -2.00 12.62
N GLY A 358 -32.53 -2.26 13.76
CA GLY A 358 -33.23 -2.72 14.97
C GLY A 358 -34.24 -1.69 15.51
N VAL A 359 -33.89 -0.40 15.45
CA VAL A 359 -34.80 0.69 15.86
C VAL A 359 -35.99 0.78 14.91
N ILE A 360 -35.75 0.75 13.60
CA ILE A 360 -36.77 0.81 12.56
C ILE A 360 -37.66 -0.46 12.63
N GLU A 361 -37.07 -1.63 12.79
CA GLU A 361 -37.82 -2.89 12.92
C GLU A 361 -38.75 -2.84 14.12
N THR A 362 -38.27 -2.36 15.26
CA THR A 362 -39.12 -2.19 16.45
C THR A 362 -40.27 -1.23 16.20
N TYR A 363 -40.00 -0.08 15.56
CA TYR A 363 -41.02 0.89 15.18
C TYR A 363 -42.08 0.30 14.20
N LEU A 364 -41.64 -0.60 13.32
CA LEU A 364 -42.48 -1.18 12.28
C LEU A 364 -43.38 -2.35 12.78
N ARG A 365 -43.20 -2.84 14.02
CA ARG A 365 -43.90 -4.03 14.51
C ARG A 365 -45.43 -3.97 14.30
N ASP A 366 -46.04 -2.81 14.57
CA ASP A 366 -47.47 -2.61 14.47
C ASP A 366 -47.93 -1.81 13.23
N LYS A 367 -47.01 -1.55 12.31
CA LYS A 367 -47.29 -0.78 11.08
C LYS A 367 -47.53 -1.69 9.91
N THR A 368 -48.50 -1.33 9.10
CA THR A 368 -48.79 -2.02 7.80
C THR A 368 -48.27 -1.24 6.61
N SER A 369 -48.09 0.08 6.76
CA SER A 369 -47.61 0.99 5.72
C SER A 369 -46.97 2.22 6.37
N VAL A 370 -45.80 2.62 5.87
CA VAL A 370 -45.06 3.81 6.32
C VAL A 370 -44.51 4.60 5.14
N CYS A 371 -44.16 5.87 5.38
CA CYS A 371 -43.30 6.61 4.46
C CYS A 371 -41.91 6.85 5.09
N LEU A 372 -40.91 7.17 4.26
CA LEU A 372 -39.54 7.34 4.75
C LEU A 372 -39.41 8.49 5.74
N LEU A 373 -40.20 9.56 5.59
CA LEU A 373 -40.20 10.69 6.53
C LEU A 373 -40.72 10.30 7.90
N GLN A 374 -41.74 9.42 7.97
CA GLN A 374 -42.20 8.88 9.28
C GLN A 374 -41.10 8.05 9.94
N VAL A 375 -40.42 7.20 9.18
CA VAL A 375 -39.31 6.40 9.70
C VAL A 375 -38.21 7.31 10.23
N LYS A 376 -37.84 8.37 9.49
CA LYS A 376 -36.82 9.34 9.93
C LYS A 376 -37.23 10.04 11.22
N VAL A 377 -38.47 10.52 11.32
CA VAL A 377 -38.92 11.34 12.45
C VAL A 377 -39.33 10.49 13.65
N GLU A 378 -40.18 9.49 13.43
CA GLU A 378 -40.80 8.74 14.53
C GLU A 378 -39.91 7.59 15.02
N ALA A 379 -39.17 6.91 14.13
CA ALA A 379 -38.27 5.83 14.53
C ALA A 379 -36.90 6.35 14.98
N LEU A 380 -36.29 7.27 14.19
CA LEU A 380 -34.92 7.72 14.43
C LEU A 380 -34.81 9.04 15.19
N GLY A 381 -35.93 9.65 15.58
CA GLY A 381 -35.97 10.86 16.42
C GLY A 381 -35.38 12.12 15.78
N ALA A 382 -35.29 12.16 14.45
CA ALA A 382 -34.66 13.29 13.75
C ALA A 382 -35.65 14.46 13.58
N PHE A 383 -35.67 15.39 14.53
CA PHE A 383 -36.58 16.53 14.58
C PHE A 383 -36.22 17.70 13.66
N GLU A 384 -35.04 17.75 13.07
CA GLU A 384 -34.59 18.88 12.26
C GLU A 384 -35.00 18.74 10.78
N SER A 385 -35.76 19.77 10.36
CA SER A 385 -36.23 20.07 9.00
C SER A 385 -36.93 18.92 8.23
N GLY A 386 -38.22 19.10 7.95
CA GLY A 386 -39.11 18.18 7.22
C GLY A 386 -38.70 17.84 5.78
N LYS A 387 -37.44 17.99 5.42
CA LYS A 387 -36.88 17.59 4.12
C LYS A 387 -35.85 16.49 4.32
N MET A 388 -35.98 15.43 3.54
CA MET A 388 -34.98 14.36 3.45
C MET A 388 -33.97 14.68 2.35
N THR A 389 -32.71 14.43 2.60
CA THR A 389 -31.69 14.45 1.55
C THR A 389 -31.87 13.25 0.61
N GLN A 390 -31.35 13.33 -0.60
CA GLN A 390 -31.38 12.19 -1.53
C GLN A 390 -30.67 10.96 -0.95
N LYS A 391 -29.59 11.17 -0.19
CA LYS A 391 -28.82 10.13 0.49
C LYS A 391 -29.64 9.43 1.55
N GLU A 392 -30.27 10.16 2.47
CA GLU A 392 -31.14 9.60 3.51
C GLU A 392 -32.31 8.83 2.90
N THR A 393 -32.91 9.37 1.84
CA THR A 393 -34.01 8.71 1.10
C THR A 393 -33.58 7.35 0.56
N ARG A 394 -32.37 7.26 0.02
CA ARG A 394 -31.82 6.02 -0.55
C ARG A 394 -31.49 5.01 0.55
N GLU A 395 -30.79 5.43 1.59
CA GLU A 395 -30.39 4.57 2.71
C GLU A 395 -31.58 3.97 3.45
N LEU A 396 -32.57 4.81 3.86
CA LEU A 396 -33.77 4.32 4.52
C LEU A 396 -34.62 3.42 3.63
N ALA A 397 -34.69 3.71 2.33
CA ALA A 397 -35.36 2.82 1.40
C ALA A 397 -34.64 1.47 1.24
N GLU A 398 -33.32 1.45 1.30
CA GLU A 398 -32.53 0.19 1.29
C GLU A 398 -32.76 -0.62 2.56
N ILE A 399 -32.75 0.01 3.74
CA ILE A 399 -33.07 -0.67 5.00
C ILE A 399 -34.44 -1.32 4.91
N LEU A 400 -35.47 -0.56 4.55
CA LEU A 400 -36.84 -1.09 4.46
C LEU A 400 -36.98 -2.23 3.47
N VAL A 401 -36.44 -2.09 2.27
CA VAL A 401 -36.66 -3.05 1.17
C VAL A 401 -35.72 -4.24 1.25
N LYS A 402 -34.39 -3.99 1.43
CA LYS A 402 -33.41 -5.07 1.33
C LYS A 402 -33.16 -5.80 2.66
N GLN A 403 -33.26 -5.08 3.80
CA GLN A 403 -32.96 -5.68 5.10
C GLN A 403 -34.23 -6.13 5.83
N LEU A 404 -35.29 -5.33 5.77
CA LEU A 404 -36.56 -5.64 6.46
C LEU A 404 -37.65 -6.24 5.56
N GLY A 405 -37.36 -6.40 4.25
CA GLY A 405 -38.26 -7.08 3.32
C GLY A 405 -39.55 -6.31 2.97
N TRP A 406 -39.61 -5.00 3.23
CA TRP A 406 -40.78 -4.19 2.92
C TRP A 406 -40.85 -3.86 1.44
N GLU A 407 -42.07 -3.81 0.91
CA GLU A 407 -42.33 -3.57 -0.50
C GLU A 407 -42.61 -2.10 -0.79
N ARG A 408 -42.08 -1.58 -1.89
CA ARG A 408 -42.39 -0.23 -2.36
C ARG A 408 -43.85 -0.18 -2.87
N GLY A 409 -44.63 0.76 -2.34
CA GLY A 409 -46.00 0.97 -2.71
C GLY A 409 -46.23 2.29 -3.45
N ASN A 410 -47.52 2.55 -3.73
CA ASN A 410 -47.97 3.78 -4.37
C ASN A 410 -47.92 4.98 -3.43
N VAL A 411 -48.12 6.18 -3.98
CA VAL A 411 -48.24 7.40 -3.19
C VAL A 411 -49.49 7.33 -2.34
N LYS A 412 -49.36 7.52 -1.04
CA LYS A 412 -50.43 7.59 -0.06
C LYS A 412 -50.37 8.91 0.71
N ASN A 413 -51.50 9.32 1.27
CA ASN A 413 -51.55 10.44 2.18
C ASN A 413 -51.38 9.91 3.64
N PHE A 414 -50.32 10.30 4.30
CA PHE A 414 -50.00 9.91 5.68
C PHE A 414 -50.50 10.95 6.74
N GLY A 415 -51.14 12.03 6.27
CA GLY A 415 -51.66 13.07 7.12
C GLY A 415 -50.63 14.02 7.71
N GLY A 416 -51.06 15.10 8.32
CA GLY A 416 -50.20 16.04 9.05
C GLY A 416 -48.98 16.51 8.27
N VAL A 417 -47.83 16.51 8.92
CA VAL A 417 -46.53 16.94 8.37
C VAL A 417 -45.99 16.00 7.26
N TYR A 418 -46.51 14.79 7.18
CA TYR A 418 -46.03 13.77 6.22
C TYR A 418 -46.68 13.91 4.85
N SER A 419 -47.89 14.46 4.77
CA SER A 419 -48.60 14.71 3.49
C SER A 419 -48.64 13.51 2.53
N LYS A 420 -48.58 13.74 1.20
CA LYS A 420 -48.54 12.71 0.19
C LYS A 420 -47.10 12.26 -0.05
N GLN A 421 -46.79 10.97 0.24
CA GLN A 421 -45.49 10.36 0.11
C GLN A 421 -45.58 8.96 -0.54
N LYS A 422 -44.47 8.47 -1.12
CA LYS A 422 -44.34 7.06 -1.49
C LYS A 422 -44.46 6.18 -0.25
N SER A 423 -45.31 5.15 -0.32
CA SER A 423 -45.49 4.20 0.76
C SER A 423 -44.49 3.06 0.66
N PHE A 424 -44.16 2.50 1.84
CA PHE A 424 -43.53 1.21 1.99
C PHE A 424 -44.50 0.36 2.78
N ASN A 425 -44.79 -0.86 2.32
CA ASN A 425 -45.84 -1.70 2.87
C ASN A 425 -45.23 -3.01 3.39
N ARG A 426 -45.78 -3.52 4.47
CA ARG A 426 -45.42 -4.86 5.00
C ARG A 426 -45.75 -5.90 3.92
N PRO A 427 -44.83 -6.85 3.60
CA PRO A 427 -45.15 -7.94 2.69
C PRO A 427 -46.37 -8.74 3.21
N LYS A 428 -47.27 -9.09 2.35
CA LYS A 428 -48.37 -10.01 2.70
C LYS A 428 -47.74 -11.36 3.03
N ALA A 429 -47.97 -11.87 4.23
CA ALA A 429 -47.55 -13.22 4.57
C ALA A 429 -48.02 -14.17 3.49
N ALA A 430 -47.09 -14.94 2.89
CA ALA A 430 -47.45 -15.99 1.96
C ALA A 430 -48.45 -16.92 2.67
N SER A 431 -49.68 -16.99 2.19
CA SER A 431 -50.65 -17.94 2.72
C SER A 431 -50.04 -19.35 2.65
N ALA A 432 -49.89 -19.98 3.79
CA ALA A 432 -49.47 -21.37 3.84
C ALA A 432 -50.33 -22.17 2.88
N ARG A 433 -49.77 -22.68 1.80
CA ARG A 433 -50.43 -23.67 0.98
C ARG A 433 -50.53 -24.91 1.84
N THR A 434 -51.69 -25.14 2.40
CA THR A 434 -52.10 -26.44 2.93
C THR A 434 -51.98 -27.43 1.80
N VAL A 435 -50.99 -28.29 1.89
CA VAL A 435 -50.92 -29.49 1.05
C VAL A 435 -51.89 -30.46 1.69
N ALA A 436 -53.00 -30.71 0.96
CA ALA A 436 -53.91 -31.78 1.22
C ALA A 436 -53.30 -33.10 0.68
#